data_992c04c9e5125add4c9404cdafc9e7ae
#
_entry.id   992c04c9e5125add4c9404cdafc9e7ae
#
_cell.length_a   1.000
_cell.length_b   1.000
_cell.length_c   1.000
_cell.angle_alpha   90.00
_cell.angle_beta   90.00
_cell.angle_gamma   90.00
#
_symmetry.space_group_name_H-M   'P 1'
#
loop_
_entity.id
_entity.type
_entity.pdbx_description
1 polymer ?
#
loop_
_entity_poly.entity_id
_entity_poly.type
_entity_poly.pdbx_seq_one_letter_code
_entity_poly.pdbx_strand_id
1 'polypeptide(L)'
;MRDALLATVTEEHATLEAFASLLMYEEKALAAVSPLETLPGIVEKKTDLTDKLASLEKTRDAQLRQMGLPGGWKGMELAIADDARLAKQWKLLQAVVERARRANATNGLMIRVRMNYNQNALSILRGAASRGAANVYGPDGRMAVV
;
A
#
# COMPACT_ATOMS: atom_id res chain seq x y z
N MET A 1 24.25 10.85 -10.82
CA MET A 1 23.41 9.64 -10.93
C MET A 1 23.08 9.02 -9.56
N ARG A 2 24.08 8.77 -8.74
CA ARG A 2 23.85 8.19 -7.39
C ARG A 2 23.03 9.09 -6.49
N ASP A 3 23.28 10.39 -6.53
CA ASP A 3 22.53 11.36 -5.72
C ASP A 3 21.07 11.43 -6.16
N ALA A 4 20.80 11.34 -7.46
CA ALA A 4 19.44 11.29 -7.97
C ALA A 4 18.71 10.03 -7.53
N LEU A 5 19.39 8.89 -7.57
CA LEU A 5 18.83 7.61 -7.10
C LEU A 5 18.57 7.65 -5.60
N LEU A 6 19.50 8.20 -4.80
CA LEU A 6 19.31 8.37 -3.38
C LEU A 6 18.10 9.27 -3.07
N ALA A 7 17.94 10.37 -3.81
CA ALA A 7 16.79 11.25 -3.65
C ALA A 7 15.48 10.52 -3.95
N THR A 8 15.43 9.71 -5.00
CA THR A 8 14.25 8.94 -5.36
C THR A 8 13.90 7.91 -4.28
N VAL A 9 14.87 7.16 -3.79
CA VAL A 9 14.67 6.17 -2.73
C VAL A 9 14.21 6.84 -1.43
N THR A 10 14.79 7.99 -1.10
CA THR A 10 14.38 8.78 0.07
C THR A 10 12.92 9.23 -0.05
N GLU A 11 12.52 9.67 -1.23
CA GLU A 11 11.12 10.08 -1.47
C GLU A 11 10.17 8.88 -1.46
N GLU A 12 10.58 7.74 -1.99
CA GLU A 12 9.81 6.50 -1.89
C GLU A 12 9.61 6.11 -0.42
N HIS A 13 10.66 6.20 0.39
CA HIS A 13 10.59 5.92 1.83
C HIS A 13 9.59 6.84 2.52
N ALA A 14 9.67 8.15 2.27
CA ALA A 14 8.74 9.12 2.86
C ALA A 14 7.29 8.86 2.44
N THR A 15 7.07 8.50 1.17
CA THR A 15 5.75 8.20 0.65
C THR A 15 5.19 6.91 1.27
N LEU A 16 6.03 5.89 1.45
CA LEU A 16 5.64 4.65 2.13
C LEU A 16 5.34 4.88 3.61
N GLU A 17 6.07 5.76 4.29
CA GLU A 17 5.74 6.13 5.67
C GLU A 17 4.35 6.79 5.74
N ALA A 18 4.03 7.67 4.80
CA ALA A 18 2.70 8.26 4.70
C ALA A 18 1.63 7.19 4.44
N PHE A 19 1.93 6.23 3.57
CA PHE A 19 1.04 5.11 3.29
C PHE A 19 0.82 4.24 4.53
N ALA A 20 1.87 3.89 5.26
CA ALA A 20 1.79 3.11 6.49
C ALA A 20 0.96 3.85 7.57
N SER A 21 1.13 5.16 7.69
CA SER A 21 0.32 5.98 8.60
C SER A 21 -1.14 5.97 8.20
N LEU A 22 -1.43 6.06 6.91
CA LEU A 22 -2.79 5.99 6.39
C LEU A 22 -3.44 4.63 6.69
N LEU A 23 -2.69 3.54 6.62
CA LEU A 23 -3.17 2.21 6.97
C LEU A 23 -3.55 2.12 8.45
N MET A 24 -2.86 2.83 9.32
CA MET A 24 -3.23 2.91 10.75
C MET A 24 -4.55 3.67 10.93
N TYR A 25 -4.79 4.73 10.18
CA TYR A 25 -6.09 5.41 10.16
C TYR A 25 -7.19 4.51 9.62
N GLU A 26 -6.91 3.77 8.57
CA GLU A 26 -7.84 2.80 8.01
C GLU A 26 -8.22 1.73 9.04
N GLU A 27 -7.24 1.20 9.76
CA GLU A 27 -7.47 0.22 10.84
C GLU A 27 -8.42 0.78 11.90
N LYS A 28 -8.16 2.01 12.36
CA LYS A 28 -9.03 2.69 13.34
C LYS A 28 -10.43 2.91 12.80
N ALA A 29 -10.55 3.32 11.54
CA ALA A 29 -11.84 3.54 10.90
C ALA A 29 -12.63 2.23 10.78
N LEU A 30 -11.96 1.13 10.46
CA LEU A 30 -12.58 -0.19 10.35
C LEU A 30 -13.06 -0.73 11.70
N ALA A 31 -12.38 -0.35 12.79
CA ALA A 31 -12.77 -0.72 14.14
C ALA A 31 -13.90 0.16 14.72
N ALA A 32 -14.20 1.28 14.07
CA ALA A 32 -15.23 2.21 14.51
C ALA A 32 -16.64 1.66 14.30
N VAL A 33 -17.60 2.18 15.08
CA VAL A 33 -19.01 1.77 14.98
C VAL A 33 -19.59 2.13 13.61
N SER A 34 -19.16 3.24 13.00
CA SER A 34 -19.66 3.69 11.71
C SER A 34 -18.49 4.10 10.80
N PRO A 35 -17.85 3.13 10.10
CA PRO A 35 -16.70 3.40 9.26
C PRO A 35 -17.03 4.06 7.92
N LEU A 36 -18.31 4.09 7.53
CA LEU A 36 -18.74 4.49 6.19
C LEU A 36 -18.41 5.93 5.82
N GLU A 37 -18.27 6.81 6.82
CA GLU A 37 -18.01 8.23 6.58
C GLU A 37 -16.54 8.53 6.26
N THR A 38 -15.62 7.73 6.82
CA THR A 38 -14.18 7.98 6.71
C THR A 38 -13.49 7.13 5.65
N LEU A 39 -14.01 5.93 5.36
CA LEU A 39 -13.38 5.00 4.42
C LEU A 39 -13.22 5.56 2.99
N PRO A 40 -14.20 6.24 2.38
CA PRO A 40 -14.02 6.76 1.02
C PRO A 40 -12.85 7.71 0.87
N GLY A 41 -12.64 8.60 1.85
CA GLY A 41 -11.50 9.51 1.84
C GLY A 41 -10.17 8.78 1.99
N ILE A 42 -10.13 7.73 2.79
CA ILE A 42 -8.94 6.89 2.96
C ILE A 42 -8.61 6.15 1.66
N VAL A 43 -9.63 5.59 0.99
CA VAL A 43 -9.47 4.91 -0.31
C VAL A 43 -8.85 5.84 -1.34
N GLU A 44 -9.35 7.06 -1.44
CA GLU A 44 -8.84 8.06 -2.36
C GLU A 44 -7.37 8.38 -2.08
N LYS A 45 -7.01 8.60 -0.82
CA LYS A 45 -5.63 8.86 -0.42
C LYS A 45 -4.72 7.66 -0.69
N LYS A 46 -5.19 6.43 -0.45
CA LYS A 46 -4.44 5.21 -0.78
C LYS A 46 -4.14 5.15 -2.27
N THR A 47 -5.11 5.45 -3.10
CA THR A 47 -4.94 5.48 -4.56
C THR A 47 -3.88 6.50 -4.96
N ASP A 48 -3.97 7.72 -4.43
CA ASP A 48 -3.01 8.78 -4.73
C ASP A 48 -1.58 8.39 -4.33
N LEU A 49 -1.41 7.81 -3.15
CA LEU A 49 -0.10 7.37 -2.66
C LEU A 49 0.43 6.18 -3.47
N THR A 50 -0.44 5.26 -3.85
CA THR A 50 -0.07 4.11 -4.69
C THR A 50 0.39 4.57 -6.08
N ASP A 51 -0.30 5.54 -6.66
CA ASP A 51 0.07 6.11 -7.96
C ASP A 51 1.42 6.83 -7.86
N LYS A 52 1.63 7.57 -6.78
CA LYS A 52 2.92 8.23 -6.53
C LYS A 52 4.04 7.22 -6.39
N LEU A 53 3.83 6.14 -5.63
CA LEU A 53 4.82 5.08 -5.47
C LEU A 53 5.16 4.40 -6.80
N ALA A 54 4.16 4.14 -7.64
CA ALA A 54 4.38 3.55 -8.96
C ALA A 54 5.22 4.46 -9.85
N SER A 55 4.97 5.76 -9.80
CA SER A 55 5.75 6.77 -10.52
C SER A 55 7.20 6.82 -10.04
N LEU A 56 7.41 6.82 -8.73
CA LEU A 56 8.74 6.82 -8.13
C LEU A 56 9.52 5.54 -8.46
N GLU A 57 8.85 4.39 -8.48
CA GLU A 57 9.44 3.12 -8.87
C GLU A 57 9.93 3.14 -10.32
N LYS A 58 9.14 3.71 -11.22
CA LYS A 58 9.57 3.90 -12.62
C LYS A 58 10.79 4.80 -12.72
N THR A 59 10.80 5.89 -11.98
CA THR A 59 11.94 6.81 -11.95
C THR A 59 13.19 6.10 -11.44
N ARG A 60 13.04 5.34 -10.36
CA ARG A 60 14.15 4.55 -9.80
C ARG A 60 14.71 3.57 -10.82
N ASP A 61 13.85 2.82 -11.51
CA ASP A 61 14.27 1.86 -12.53
C ASP A 61 15.00 2.54 -13.69
N ALA A 62 14.51 3.69 -14.13
CA ALA A 62 15.17 4.48 -15.17
C ALA A 62 16.55 4.94 -14.72
N GLN A 63 16.68 5.40 -13.48
CA GLN A 63 17.96 5.82 -12.92
C GLN A 63 18.96 4.67 -12.79
N LEU A 64 18.48 3.49 -12.41
CA LEU A 64 19.31 2.28 -12.36
C LEU A 64 19.83 1.92 -13.76
N ARG A 65 18.98 1.98 -14.76
CA ARG A 65 19.38 1.70 -16.15
C ARG A 65 20.40 2.71 -16.67
N GLN A 66 20.26 3.98 -16.30
CA GLN A 66 21.25 5.01 -16.64
C GLN A 66 22.62 4.73 -16.01
N MET A 67 22.64 4.01 -14.89
CA MET A 67 23.87 3.56 -14.24
C MET A 67 24.41 2.25 -14.82
N GLY A 68 23.77 1.70 -15.85
CA GLY A 68 24.13 0.42 -16.45
C GLY A 68 23.69 -0.80 -15.64
N LEU A 69 22.74 -0.61 -14.73
CA LEU A 69 22.23 -1.67 -13.86
C LEU A 69 20.82 -2.11 -14.31
N PRO A 70 20.43 -3.37 -14.01
CA PRO A 70 19.06 -3.78 -14.25
C PRO A 70 18.09 -2.99 -13.33
N GLY A 71 16.82 -2.93 -13.73
CA GLY A 71 15.78 -2.36 -12.88
C GLY A 71 15.41 -3.29 -11.73
N GLY A 72 14.57 -2.78 -10.83
CA GLY A 72 14.04 -3.55 -9.73
C GLY A 72 15.02 -3.84 -8.59
N TRP A 73 14.70 -4.84 -7.81
CA TRP A 73 15.47 -5.17 -6.60
C TRP A 73 16.89 -5.61 -6.88
N LYS A 74 17.09 -6.34 -7.96
CA LYS A 74 18.42 -6.80 -8.36
C LYS A 74 19.35 -5.63 -8.67
N GLY A 75 18.85 -4.63 -9.39
CA GLY A 75 19.60 -3.40 -9.66
C GLY A 75 19.92 -2.65 -8.39
N MET A 76 18.97 -2.57 -7.46
CA MET A 76 19.19 -1.92 -6.17
C MET A 76 20.23 -2.66 -5.32
N GLU A 77 20.21 -3.99 -5.30
CA GLU A 77 21.23 -4.78 -4.59
C GLU A 77 22.64 -4.48 -5.11
N LEU A 78 22.76 -4.34 -6.44
CA LEU A 78 24.05 -3.98 -7.06
C LEU A 78 24.44 -2.53 -6.74
N ALA A 79 23.46 -1.62 -6.78
CA ALA A 79 23.72 -0.20 -6.54
C ALA A 79 24.15 0.10 -5.09
N ILE A 80 23.62 -0.63 -4.12
CA ILE A 80 23.93 -0.42 -2.70
C ILE A 80 25.26 -1.04 -2.26
N ALA A 81 25.84 -1.91 -3.09
CA ALA A 81 27.02 -2.69 -2.70
C ALA A 81 28.21 -1.81 -2.30
N ASP A 82 28.34 -0.64 -2.90
CA ASP A 82 29.45 0.29 -2.65
C ASP A 82 28.97 1.68 -2.22
N ASP A 83 27.73 1.82 -1.80
CA ASP A 83 27.13 3.09 -1.38
C ASP A 83 26.39 2.92 -0.05
N ALA A 84 27.08 3.31 1.04
CA ALA A 84 26.54 3.14 2.39
C ALA A 84 25.30 4.00 2.65
N ARG A 85 25.21 5.20 2.09
CA ARG A 85 24.05 6.07 2.26
C ARG A 85 22.83 5.48 1.57
N LEU A 86 23.01 5.03 0.35
CA LEU A 86 21.95 4.38 -0.42
C LEU A 86 21.51 3.07 0.25
N ALA A 87 22.44 2.27 0.74
CA ALA A 87 22.16 1.03 1.45
C ALA A 87 21.30 1.28 2.70
N LYS A 88 21.60 2.34 3.45
CA LYS A 88 20.81 2.71 4.64
C LYS A 88 19.37 3.08 4.26
N GLN A 89 19.20 3.93 3.27
CA GLN A 89 17.87 4.34 2.82
C GLN A 89 17.07 3.17 2.25
N TRP A 90 17.73 2.30 1.50
CA TRP A 90 17.08 1.12 0.95
C TRP A 90 16.58 0.17 2.04
N LYS A 91 17.38 -0.05 3.09
CA LYS A 91 16.96 -0.87 4.23
C LYS A 91 15.77 -0.26 4.97
N LEU A 92 15.77 1.05 5.17
CA LEU A 92 14.65 1.75 5.79
C LEU A 92 13.37 1.60 4.95
N LEU A 93 13.50 1.75 3.63
CA LEU A 93 12.40 1.57 2.71
C LEU A 93 11.85 0.15 2.76
N GLN A 94 12.71 -0.86 2.73
CA GLN A 94 12.29 -2.27 2.81
C GLN A 94 11.54 -2.58 4.11
N ALA A 95 11.98 -2.03 5.22
CA ALA A 95 11.32 -2.22 6.52
C ALA A 95 9.90 -1.63 6.51
N VAL A 96 9.73 -0.44 5.91
CA VAL A 96 8.41 0.19 5.80
C VAL A 96 7.51 -0.57 4.83
N VAL A 97 8.04 -1.06 3.72
CA VAL A 97 7.30 -1.90 2.77
C VAL A 97 6.72 -3.12 3.48
N GLU A 98 7.52 -3.77 4.30
CA GLU A 98 7.07 -4.97 5.03
C GLU A 98 5.98 -4.64 6.06
N ARG A 99 6.15 -3.55 6.80
CA ARG A 99 5.12 -3.07 7.74
C ARG A 99 3.81 -2.73 7.01
N ALA A 100 3.92 -2.00 5.90
CA ALA A 100 2.75 -1.60 5.12
C ALA A 100 2.04 -2.81 4.52
N ARG A 101 2.78 -3.78 4.02
CA ARG A 101 2.21 -5.02 3.47
C ARG A 101 1.41 -5.77 4.52
N ARG A 102 1.96 -5.94 5.71
CA ARG A 102 1.27 -6.62 6.81
C ARG A 102 0.03 -5.87 7.26
N ALA A 103 0.15 -4.57 7.44
CA ALA A 103 -0.98 -3.73 7.84
C ALA A 103 -2.09 -3.75 6.79
N ASN A 104 -1.72 -3.68 5.50
CA ASN A 104 -2.68 -3.71 4.41
C ASN A 104 -3.41 -5.06 4.34
N ALA A 105 -2.69 -6.16 4.52
CA ALA A 105 -3.30 -7.49 4.56
C ALA A 105 -4.26 -7.64 5.74
N THR A 106 -3.88 -7.16 6.92
CA THR A 106 -4.74 -7.17 8.12
C THR A 106 -6.01 -6.34 7.89
N ASN A 107 -5.87 -5.13 7.35
CA ASN A 107 -7.01 -4.27 7.06
C ASN A 107 -7.94 -4.89 6.01
N GLY A 108 -7.37 -5.50 4.98
CA GLY A 108 -8.15 -6.23 3.98
C GLY A 108 -8.98 -7.37 4.58
N LEU A 109 -8.40 -8.11 5.52
CA LEU A 109 -9.12 -9.15 6.24
C LEU A 109 -10.26 -8.57 7.09
N MET A 110 -10.01 -7.48 7.82
CA MET A 110 -11.02 -6.79 8.62
C MET A 110 -12.18 -6.31 7.75
N ILE A 111 -11.90 -5.75 6.58
CA ILE A 111 -12.91 -5.32 5.63
C ILE A 111 -13.80 -6.48 5.22
N ARG A 112 -13.22 -7.62 4.84
CA ARG A 112 -13.97 -8.80 4.42
C ARG A 112 -14.85 -9.36 5.54
N VAL A 113 -14.30 -9.47 6.74
CA VAL A 113 -15.05 -9.96 7.91
C VAL A 113 -16.26 -9.05 8.17
N ARG A 114 -16.07 -7.75 8.13
CA ARG A 114 -17.12 -6.78 8.38
C ARG A 114 -18.20 -6.79 7.29
N MET A 115 -17.80 -6.94 6.05
CA MET A 115 -18.75 -7.07 4.93
C MET A 115 -19.58 -8.34 5.05
N ASN A 116 -18.96 -9.46 5.37
CA ASN A 116 -19.65 -10.73 5.58
C ASN A 116 -20.66 -10.63 6.73
N TYR A 117 -20.27 -10.00 7.84
CA TYR A 117 -21.16 -9.76 8.97
C TYR A 117 -22.38 -8.94 8.55
N ASN A 118 -22.18 -7.85 7.83
CA ASN A 118 -23.25 -6.97 7.36
C ASN A 118 -24.19 -7.70 6.38
N GLN A 119 -23.66 -8.51 5.48
CA GLN A 119 -24.46 -9.30 4.56
C GLN A 119 -25.30 -10.32 5.29
N ASN A 120 -24.75 -11.01 6.28
CA ASN A 120 -25.50 -11.98 7.08
C ASN A 120 -26.62 -11.31 7.87
N ALA A 121 -26.35 -10.15 8.46
CA ALA A 121 -27.36 -9.39 9.19
C ALA A 121 -28.51 -8.95 8.27
N LEU A 122 -28.21 -8.47 7.06
CA LEU A 122 -29.22 -8.10 6.08
C LEU A 122 -30.02 -9.31 5.60
N SER A 123 -29.37 -10.43 5.38
CA SER A 123 -30.00 -11.67 4.97
C SER A 123 -31.01 -12.15 6.01
N ILE A 124 -30.65 -12.09 7.29
CA ILE A 124 -31.55 -12.46 8.40
C ILE A 124 -32.74 -11.50 8.47
N LEU A 125 -32.51 -10.19 8.36
CA LEU A 125 -33.56 -9.19 8.47
C LEU A 125 -34.55 -9.22 7.31
N ARG A 126 -34.11 -9.55 6.10
CA ARG A 126 -34.92 -9.53 4.89
C ARG A 126 -35.45 -10.90 4.48
N GLY A 127 -34.96 -11.97 5.13
CA GLY A 127 -35.29 -13.33 4.73
C GLY A 127 -34.91 -13.67 3.29
N ALA A 128 -33.98 -12.92 2.74
CA ALA A 128 -33.50 -13.10 1.37
C ALA A 128 -32.07 -13.59 1.36
N ALA A 129 -31.77 -14.45 0.37
CA ALA A 129 -30.39 -14.89 0.15
C ALA A 129 -29.52 -13.67 -0.12
N SER A 130 -28.37 -13.60 0.57
CA SER A 130 -27.38 -12.58 0.34
C SER A 130 -26.92 -12.63 -1.12
N ARG A 131 -27.15 -11.56 -1.85
CA ARG A 131 -26.52 -11.39 -3.15
C ARG A 131 -25.11 -10.91 -2.87
N GLY A 132 -24.13 -11.56 -3.45
CA GLY A 132 -22.77 -11.09 -3.33
C GLY A 132 -22.67 -9.63 -3.73
N ALA A 133 -22.64 -8.74 -2.74
CA ALA A 133 -22.23 -7.39 -3.00
C ALA A 133 -20.80 -7.48 -3.52
N ALA A 134 -20.50 -6.76 -4.60
CA ALA A 134 -19.16 -6.72 -5.13
C ALA A 134 -18.20 -6.34 -4.00
N ASN A 135 -17.19 -7.16 -3.76
CA ASN A 135 -16.10 -6.80 -2.86
C ASN A 135 -15.44 -5.56 -3.40
N VAL A 136 -15.70 -4.43 -2.79
CA VAL A 136 -15.09 -3.16 -3.18
C VAL A 136 -13.59 -3.18 -2.90
N TYR A 137 -13.17 -3.93 -1.87
CA TYR A 137 -11.78 -4.13 -1.52
C TYR A 137 -11.37 -5.57 -1.72
N GLY A 138 -10.22 -5.78 -2.37
CA GLY A 138 -9.54 -7.06 -2.42
C GLY A 138 -8.78 -7.36 -1.13
N PRO A 139 -8.20 -8.57 -1.00
CA PRO A 139 -7.45 -8.97 0.19
C PRO A 139 -6.23 -8.10 0.48
N ASP A 140 -5.72 -7.41 -0.52
CA ASP A 140 -4.58 -6.51 -0.42
C ASP A 140 -4.96 -5.09 0.01
N GLY A 141 -6.25 -4.83 0.30
CA GLY A 141 -6.77 -3.53 0.67
C GLY A 141 -6.92 -2.55 -0.50
N ARG A 142 -6.78 -3.02 -1.73
CA ARG A 142 -7.02 -2.22 -2.93
C ARG A 142 -8.45 -2.36 -3.39
N MET A 143 -8.97 -1.31 -4.02
CA MET A 143 -10.26 -1.42 -4.68
C MET A 143 -10.19 -2.51 -5.76
N ALA A 144 -11.16 -3.42 -5.72
CA ALA A 144 -11.30 -4.40 -6.78
C ALA A 144 -11.63 -3.66 -8.07
N VAL A 145 -10.78 -3.79 -9.07
CA VAL A 145 -11.08 -3.35 -10.42
C VAL A 145 -11.91 -4.46 -11.05
N VAL A 146 -13.11 -4.14 -11.34
CA VAL A 146 -14.01 -5.08 -12.01
C VAL A 146 -13.77 -5.00 -13.51
#